data_e65bf796879d5e179d0e7ac52c242e82
#
_entry.id   e65bf796879d5e179d0e7ac52c242e82
#
_cell.length_a   1.000
_cell.length_b   1.000
_cell.length_c   1.000
_cell.angle_alpha   90.00
_cell.angle_beta   90.00
_cell.angle_gamma   90.00
#
_symmetry.space_group_name_H-M   'P 1'
#
loop_
_entity.id
_entity.type
_entity.pdbx_description
1 polymer ?
#
loop_
_entity_poly.entity_id
_entity_poly.type
_entity_poly.pdbx_seq_one_letter_code
_entity_poly.pdbx_strand_id
1 'polypeptide(L)'
;MEKDFMSGSELRQYLHISTRKMKYLMDHDYIPHENTGQSTHKYRVRRDEAEKFKHRMETEDGFLAELAGKFSNRTEHRPRPALEPTAKNSKAFRLWLEKEWAELPDALPTQTAASLTGFPPQRIHKLIKEKTLHGITVRAVQYISKSEFILYISSPKQIASIKNETYQKALRKCKTGRTQAFEK
;
A
#
# COMPACT_ATOMS: atom_id res chain seq x y z
N MET A 1 39.12 -22.40 -0.74
CA MET A 1 38.20 -23.52 -0.56
C MET A 1 36.80 -23.03 -0.87
N GLU A 2 36.21 -23.49 -1.97
CA GLU A 2 34.81 -23.20 -2.25
C GLU A 2 33.95 -23.97 -1.24
N LYS A 3 32.94 -23.27 -0.70
CA LYS A 3 32.00 -23.92 0.24
C LYS A 3 31.11 -24.89 -0.53
N ASP A 4 31.07 -26.14 -0.16
CA ASP A 4 30.24 -27.19 -0.77
C ASP A 4 28.73 -26.95 -0.59
N PHE A 5 28.36 -26.02 0.30
CA PHE A 5 26.99 -25.71 0.64
C PHE A 5 26.71 -24.20 0.58
N MET A 6 25.51 -23.88 0.17
CA MET A 6 24.95 -22.52 0.17
C MET A 6 23.87 -22.38 1.24
N SER A 7 23.86 -21.27 1.95
CA SER A 7 22.73 -20.85 2.78
C SER A 7 21.56 -20.37 1.90
N GLY A 8 20.34 -20.28 2.43
CA GLY A 8 19.20 -19.75 1.70
C GLY A 8 19.44 -18.32 1.16
N SER A 9 20.25 -17.50 1.86
CA SER A 9 20.60 -16.16 1.41
C SER A 9 21.53 -16.18 0.20
N GLU A 10 22.55 -17.02 0.23
CA GLU A 10 23.49 -17.22 -0.89
C GLU A 10 22.79 -17.82 -2.11
N LEU A 11 21.93 -18.82 -1.90
CA LEU A 11 21.11 -19.42 -2.97
C LEU A 11 20.18 -18.38 -3.65
N ARG A 12 19.53 -17.52 -2.86
CA ARG A 12 18.67 -16.45 -3.38
C ARG A 12 19.45 -15.50 -4.31
N GLN A 13 20.66 -15.12 -3.90
CA GLN A 13 21.53 -14.28 -4.70
C GLN A 13 22.01 -15.00 -5.97
N TYR A 14 22.40 -16.25 -5.85
CA TYR A 14 22.88 -17.08 -6.95
C TYR A 14 21.81 -17.31 -8.04
N LEU A 15 20.56 -17.54 -7.63
CA LEU A 15 19.42 -17.76 -8.54
C LEU A 15 18.72 -16.45 -8.96
N HIS A 16 19.12 -15.29 -8.46
CA HIS A 16 18.49 -14.00 -8.69
C HIS A 16 16.97 -13.98 -8.40
N ILE A 17 16.54 -14.63 -7.34
CA ILE A 17 15.13 -14.75 -6.95
C ILE A 17 14.82 -13.98 -5.67
N SER A 18 13.52 -13.66 -5.46
CA SER A 18 13.06 -12.99 -4.23
C SER A 18 13.12 -13.96 -3.03
N THR A 19 13.25 -13.42 -1.82
CA THR A 19 13.20 -14.19 -0.57
C THR A 19 11.92 -15.03 -0.46
N ARG A 20 10.78 -14.47 -0.90
CA ARG A 20 9.48 -15.18 -0.90
C ARG A 20 9.50 -16.37 -1.86
N LYS A 21 10.04 -16.20 -3.07
CA LYS A 21 10.17 -17.29 -4.05
C LYS A 21 11.11 -18.36 -3.54
N MET A 22 12.29 -17.97 -3.01
CA MET A 22 13.27 -18.92 -2.43
C MET A 22 12.63 -19.75 -1.31
N LYS A 23 11.96 -19.10 -0.35
CA LYS A 23 11.29 -19.82 0.74
C LYS A 23 10.25 -20.81 0.22
N TYR A 24 9.44 -20.41 -0.75
CA TYR A 24 8.44 -21.28 -1.36
C TYR A 24 9.08 -22.51 -2.02
N LEU A 25 10.17 -22.33 -2.79
CA LEU A 25 10.89 -23.43 -3.44
C LEU A 25 11.45 -24.43 -2.44
N MET A 26 11.92 -23.95 -1.27
CA MET A 26 12.39 -24.82 -0.18
C MET A 26 11.23 -25.53 0.53
N ASP A 27 10.19 -24.80 0.93
CA ASP A 27 9.05 -25.34 1.67
C ASP A 27 8.25 -26.38 0.85
N HIS A 28 8.44 -26.42 -0.48
CA HIS A 28 7.79 -27.38 -1.41
C HIS A 28 8.78 -28.33 -2.08
N ASP A 29 9.97 -28.47 -1.54
CA ASP A 29 11.01 -29.42 -1.98
C ASP A 29 11.39 -29.37 -3.48
N TYR A 30 11.27 -28.17 -4.11
CA TYR A 30 11.72 -27.98 -5.49
C TYR A 30 13.25 -28.10 -5.64
N ILE A 31 13.97 -27.81 -4.58
CA ILE A 31 15.43 -27.92 -4.50
C ILE A 31 15.78 -28.82 -3.32
N PRO A 32 16.52 -29.91 -3.52
CA PRO A 32 17.01 -30.75 -2.43
C PRO A 32 17.78 -29.91 -1.42
N HIS A 33 17.42 -29.99 -0.16
CA HIS A 33 18.02 -29.19 0.90
C HIS A 33 18.00 -29.87 2.24
N GLU A 34 18.89 -29.45 3.13
CA GLU A 34 18.92 -29.86 4.53
C GLU A 34 18.28 -28.75 5.39
N ASN A 35 17.44 -29.14 6.33
CA ASN A 35 16.91 -28.23 7.33
C ASN A 35 17.80 -28.26 8.57
N THR A 36 18.45 -27.15 8.89
CA THR A 36 19.37 -27.06 10.03
C THR A 36 18.68 -27.00 11.39
N GLY A 37 17.34 -26.84 11.43
CA GLY A 37 16.59 -26.67 12.67
C GLY A 37 16.74 -25.29 13.31
N GLN A 38 17.59 -24.42 12.78
CA GLN A 38 17.80 -23.06 13.30
C GLN A 38 16.81 -22.07 12.68
N SER A 39 16.41 -21.06 13.42
CA SER A 39 15.52 -19.97 12.91
C SER A 39 16.21 -19.10 11.86
N THR A 40 17.50 -18.84 12.05
CA THR A 40 18.41 -18.21 11.08
C THR A 40 19.17 -19.27 10.32
N HIS A 41 19.33 -19.15 9.01
CA HIS A 41 20.00 -20.12 8.14
C HIS A 41 19.29 -21.49 8.11
N LYS A 42 17.98 -21.50 8.16
CA LYS A 42 17.13 -22.70 8.20
C LYS A 42 17.48 -23.72 7.09
N TYR A 43 17.81 -23.25 5.88
CA TYR A 43 18.05 -24.09 4.73
C TYR A 43 19.53 -24.14 4.36
N ARG A 44 20.02 -25.34 4.03
CA ARG A 44 21.37 -25.62 3.55
C ARG A 44 21.26 -26.43 2.27
N VAL A 45 21.76 -25.89 1.16
CA VAL A 45 21.66 -26.50 -0.17
C VAL A 45 23.05 -26.83 -0.67
N ARG A 46 23.25 -28.00 -1.25
CA ARG A 46 24.50 -28.35 -1.91
C ARG A 46 24.68 -27.50 -3.17
N ARG A 47 25.92 -27.09 -3.44
CA ARG A 47 26.24 -26.25 -4.59
C ARG A 47 25.86 -26.92 -5.92
N ASP A 48 26.15 -28.22 -6.06
CA ASP A 48 25.80 -28.99 -7.24
C ASP A 48 24.29 -29.01 -7.53
N GLU A 49 23.47 -29.12 -6.49
CA GLU A 49 22.00 -29.06 -6.64
C GLU A 49 21.50 -27.65 -7.02
N ALA A 50 22.10 -26.61 -6.47
CA ALA A 50 21.79 -25.25 -6.86
C ALA A 50 22.15 -24.96 -8.32
N GLU A 51 23.29 -25.49 -8.80
CA GLU A 51 23.74 -25.37 -10.19
C GLU A 51 22.82 -26.14 -11.16
N LYS A 52 22.45 -27.37 -10.84
CA LYS A 52 21.48 -28.17 -11.59
C LYS A 52 20.14 -27.43 -11.71
N PHE A 53 19.66 -26.90 -10.59
CA PHE A 53 18.39 -26.18 -10.57
C PHE A 53 18.45 -24.90 -11.42
N LYS A 54 19.55 -24.15 -11.34
CA LYS A 54 19.76 -22.95 -12.17
C LYS A 54 19.81 -23.32 -13.66
N HIS A 55 20.53 -24.37 -14.01
CA HIS A 55 20.61 -24.87 -15.38
C HIS A 55 19.22 -25.22 -15.93
N ARG A 56 18.40 -25.91 -15.14
CA ARG A 56 17.01 -26.22 -15.52
C ARG A 56 16.18 -24.97 -15.72
N MET A 57 16.33 -23.95 -14.85
CA MET A 57 15.64 -22.66 -15.01
C MET A 57 16.01 -21.93 -16.33
N GLU A 58 17.24 -22.13 -16.82
CA GLU A 58 17.75 -21.45 -18.00
C GLU A 58 17.50 -22.23 -19.30
N THR A 59 17.38 -23.57 -19.24
CA THR A 59 17.32 -24.44 -20.43
C THR A 59 15.95 -25.09 -20.66
N GLU A 60 15.13 -25.28 -19.60
CA GLU A 60 13.84 -25.94 -19.72
C GLU A 60 12.72 -24.90 -19.88
N ASP A 61 12.18 -24.78 -21.07
CA ASP A 61 11.00 -23.92 -21.32
C ASP A 61 9.81 -24.39 -20.51
N GLY A 62 9.22 -23.48 -19.74
CA GLY A 62 8.08 -23.81 -18.88
C GLY A 62 8.44 -24.39 -17.50
N PHE A 63 9.72 -24.58 -17.18
CA PHE A 63 10.15 -24.92 -15.83
C PHE A 63 9.65 -23.85 -14.83
N LEU A 64 8.90 -24.25 -13.82
CA LEU A 64 8.21 -23.35 -12.88
C LEU A 64 7.12 -22.44 -13.52
N ALA A 65 6.53 -22.82 -14.66
CA ALA A 65 5.43 -22.06 -15.28
C ALA A 65 4.24 -21.87 -14.32
N GLU A 66 3.96 -22.84 -13.45
CA GLU A 66 2.95 -22.78 -12.39
C GLU A 66 3.21 -21.66 -11.35
N LEU A 67 4.46 -21.21 -11.25
CA LEU A 67 4.86 -20.13 -10.36
C LEU A 67 4.90 -18.77 -11.07
N ALA A 68 4.61 -18.73 -12.37
CA ALA A 68 4.62 -17.50 -13.14
C ALA A 68 3.61 -16.49 -12.56
N GLY A 69 4.07 -15.30 -12.23
CA GLY A 69 3.23 -14.26 -11.62
C GLY A 69 2.99 -14.40 -10.11
N LYS A 70 3.14 -15.58 -9.50
CA LYS A 70 2.85 -15.84 -8.07
C LYS A 70 3.74 -15.03 -7.12
N PHE A 71 4.98 -14.74 -7.52
CA PHE A 71 5.95 -13.96 -6.75
C PHE A 71 6.33 -12.64 -7.40
N SER A 72 5.69 -12.30 -8.52
CA SER A 72 5.89 -10.98 -9.10
C SER A 72 5.37 -9.95 -8.10
N ASN A 73 6.21 -8.97 -7.79
CA ASN A 73 5.76 -7.72 -7.16
C ASN A 73 4.95 -6.86 -8.15
N ARG A 74 4.32 -7.47 -9.18
CA ARG A 74 3.22 -6.81 -9.84
C ARG A 74 2.22 -6.56 -8.73
N THR A 75 2.37 -5.38 -8.13
CA THR A 75 1.30 -4.77 -7.39
C THR A 75 0.07 -5.02 -8.24
N GLU A 76 -0.80 -5.94 -7.77
CA GLU A 76 -2.18 -6.00 -8.21
C GLU A 76 -2.54 -4.57 -8.52
N HIS A 77 -3.05 -4.30 -9.71
CA HIS A 77 -3.28 -2.95 -10.21
C HIS A 77 -3.74 -2.09 -9.05
N ARG A 78 -2.82 -1.28 -8.52
CA ARG A 78 -3.22 -0.36 -7.44
C ARG A 78 -4.36 0.41 -8.05
N PRO A 79 -5.60 0.26 -7.57
CA PRO A 79 -6.71 0.93 -8.19
C PRO A 79 -6.32 2.40 -8.31
N ARG A 80 -6.31 2.91 -9.55
CA ARG A 80 -6.01 4.31 -9.80
C ARG A 80 -6.97 5.13 -8.96
N PRO A 81 -6.52 6.20 -8.31
CA PRO A 81 -7.43 7.04 -7.55
C PRO A 81 -8.55 7.49 -8.49
N ALA A 82 -9.78 7.56 -7.97
CA ALA A 82 -10.95 7.95 -8.75
C ALA A 82 -10.79 9.34 -9.40
N LEU A 83 -9.94 10.19 -8.81
CA LEU A 83 -9.54 11.49 -9.31
C LEU A 83 -8.01 11.55 -9.42
N GLU A 84 -7.47 12.06 -10.53
CA GLU A 84 -6.03 12.24 -10.68
C GLU A 84 -5.47 13.27 -9.68
N PRO A 85 -4.31 13.01 -9.07
CA PRO A 85 -3.73 13.87 -8.02
C PRO A 85 -3.04 15.10 -8.61
N THR A 86 -3.77 15.92 -9.37
CA THR A 86 -3.29 17.18 -9.94
C THR A 86 -3.69 18.39 -9.08
N ALA A 87 -2.96 19.51 -9.18
CA ALA A 87 -3.31 20.75 -8.49
C ALA A 87 -4.72 21.24 -8.87
N LYS A 88 -5.11 21.10 -10.15
CA LYS A 88 -6.45 21.45 -10.64
C LYS A 88 -7.54 20.61 -9.96
N ASN A 89 -7.33 19.30 -9.87
CA ASN A 89 -8.27 18.38 -9.26
C ASN A 89 -8.31 18.53 -7.73
N SER A 90 -7.18 18.81 -7.09
CA SER A 90 -7.10 19.17 -5.68
C SER A 90 -7.96 20.38 -5.33
N LYS A 91 -7.78 21.47 -6.07
CA LYS A 91 -8.58 22.71 -5.89
C LYS A 91 -10.07 22.45 -6.05
N ALA A 92 -10.44 21.70 -7.06
CA ALA A 92 -11.85 21.44 -7.32
C ALA A 92 -12.47 20.45 -6.30
N PHE A 93 -11.73 19.45 -5.82
CA PHE A 93 -12.19 18.57 -4.75
C PHE A 93 -12.34 19.36 -3.43
N ARG A 94 -11.45 20.30 -3.17
CA ARG A 94 -11.57 21.22 -2.04
C ARG A 94 -12.87 22.01 -2.10
N LEU A 95 -13.15 22.70 -3.21
CA LEU A 95 -14.38 23.50 -3.39
C LEU A 95 -15.64 22.62 -3.29
N TRP A 96 -15.59 21.40 -3.80
CA TRP A 96 -16.67 20.43 -3.66
C TRP A 96 -16.91 20.03 -2.19
N LEU A 97 -15.85 19.78 -1.43
CA LEU A 97 -15.94 19.46 0.00
C LEU A 97 -16.48 20.66 0.82
N GLU A 98 -16.02 21.87 0.52
CA GLU A 98 -16.51 23.09 1.16
C GLU A 98 -18.02 23.25 0.97
N LYS A 99 -18.54 22.94 -0.22
CA LYS A 99 -19.97 22.94 -0.51
C LYS A 99 -20.71 21.78 0.16
N GLU A 100 -20.19 20.56 0.06
CA GLU A 100 -20.84 19.36 0.61
C GLU A 100 -20.91 19.38 2.15
N TRP A 101 -19.95 20.04 2.78
CA TRP A 101 -19.85 20.16 4.23
C TRP A 101 -20.24 21.54 4.76
N ALA A 102 -20.99 22.33 3.96
CA ALA A 102 -21.39 23.68 4.34
C ALA A 102 -22.19 23.71 5.66
N GLU A 103 -23.09 22.75 5.84
CA GLU A 103 -23.94 22.62 7.03
C GLU A 103 -23.21 22.09 8.28
N LEU A 104 -21.98 21.60 8.13
CA LEU A 104 -21.22 21.09 9.26
C LEU A 104 -20.55 22.24 10.05
N PRO A 105 -20.42 22.14 11.37
CA PRO A 105 -19.76 23.14 12.20
C PRO A 105 -18.28 23.30 11.81
N ASP A 106 -17.71 24.49 12.04
CA ASP A 106 -16.30 24.77 11.74
C ASP A 106 -15.32 24.00 12.62
N ALA A 107 -15.75 23.70 13.86
CA ALA A 107 -15.04 22.78 14.74
C ALA A 107 -15.64 21.38 14.61
N LEU A 108 -14.97 20.48 13.92
CA LEU A 108 -15.41 19.10 13.73
C LEU A 108 -14.89 18.20 14.85
N PRO A 109 -15.75 17.44 15.55
CA PRO A 109 -15.31 16.35 16.41
C PRO A 109 -14.47 15.36 15.58
N THR A 110 -13.37 14.84 16.16
CA THR A 110 -12.50 13.87 15.47
C THR A 110 -13.25 12.63 15.02
N GLN A 111 -14.27 12.20 15.75
CA GLN A 111 -15.13 11.08 15.38
C GLN A 111 -15.96 11.37 14.11
N THR A 112 -16.52 12.57 14.01
CA THR A 112 -17.26 13.01 12.80
C THR A 112 -16.32 13.09 11.60
N ALA A 113 -15.13 13.67 11.75
CA ALA A 113 -14.13 13.73 10.71
C ALA A 113 -13.69 12.33 10.23
N ALA A 114 -13.56 11.37 11.16
CA ALA A 114 -13.27 9.98 10.87
C ALA A 114 -14.38 9.34 10.03
N SER A 115 -15.64 9.52 10.41
CA SER A 115 -16.80 8.97 9.69
C SER A 115 -16.93 9.55 8.27
N LEU A 116 -16.74 10.86 8.11
CA LEU A 116 -16.82 11.57 6.82
C LEU A 116 -15.78 11.07 5.81
N THR A 117 -14.61 10.67 6.28
CA THR A 117 -13.49 10.28 5.41
C THR A 117 -13.22 8.78 5.40
N GLY A 118 -13.79 8.02 6.34
CA GLY A 118 -13.45 6.61 6.57
C GLY A 118 -12.04 6.42 7.14
N PHE A 119 -11.47 7.45 7.77
CA PHE A 119 -10.21 7.31 8.50
C PHE A 119 -10.45 6.64 9.84
N PRO A 120 -9.52 5.80 10.31
CA PRO A 120 -9.55 5.38 11.68
C PRO A 120 -9.29 6.59 12.58
N PRO A 121 -10.01 6.75 13.73
CA PRO A 121 -9.82 7.90 14.64
C PRO A 121 -8.36 8.11 15.07
N GLN A 122 -7.61 7.03 15.24
CA GLN A 122 -6.19 7.06 15.61
C GLN A 122 -5.34 7.83 14.58
N ARG A 123 -5.72 7.79 13.30
CA ARG A 123 -5.02 8.56 12.25
C ARG A 123 -5.20 10.06 12.47
N ILE A 124 -6.40 10.52 12.84
CA ILE A 124 -6.67 11.94 13.09
C ILE A 124 -5.92 12.39 14.34
N HIS A 125 -5.96 11.61 15.42
CA HIS A 125 -5.18 11.88 16.63
C HIS A 125 -3.67 11.97 16.36
N LYS A 126 -3.14 11.11 15.48
CA LYS A 126 -1.75 11.15 15.05
C LYS A 126 -1.44 12.46 14.32
N LEU A 127 -2.30 12.90 13.39
CA LEU A 127 -2.12 14.16 12.65
C LEU A 127 -2.11 15.38 13.58
N ILE A 128 -2.91 15.37 14.64
CA ILE A 128 -2.91 16.42 15.65
C ILE A 128 -1.61 16.38 16.45
N LYS A 129 -1.18 15.19 16.89
CA LYS A 129 0.09 15.01 17.62
C LYS A 129 1.30 15.46 16.79
N GLU A 130 1.29 15.21 15.48
CA GLU A 130 2.32 15.63 14.54
C GLU A 130 2.21 17.10 14.11
N LYS A 131 1.25 17.86 14.69
CA LYS A 131 0.97 19.26 14.36
C LYS A 131 0.65 19.51 12.87
N THR A 132 0.19 18.48 12.17
CA THR A 132 -0.30 18.59 10.79
C THR A 132 -1.70 19.19 10.75
N LEU A 133 -2.50 18.95 11.78
CA LEU A 133 -3.81 19.57 12.02
C LEU A 133 -3.82 20.19 13.41
N HIS A 134 -4.41 21.37 13.53
CA HIS A 134 -4.67 21.98 14.83
C HIS A 134 -5.89 21.33 15.48
N GLY A 135 -5.73 20.88 16.70
CA GLY A 135 -6.79 20.26 17.50
C GLY A 135 -6.91 20.92 18.86
N ILE A 136 -8.15 21.07 19.32
CA ILE A 136 -8.49 21.50 20.68
C ILE A 136 -9.30 20.44 21.37
N THR A 137 -9.16 20.34 22.69
CA THR A 137 -9.93 19.38 23.50
C THR A 137 -10.88 20.15 24.41
N VAL A 138 -12.17 19.87 24.31
CA VAL A 138 -13.21 20.45 25.12
C VAL A 138 -14.05 19.33 25.75
N ARG A 139 -14.14 19.28 27.08
CA ARG A 139 -14.92 18.25 27.82
C ARG A 139 -14.63 16.83 27.34
N ALA A 140 -13.33 16.47 27.22
CA ALA A 140 -12.84 15.18 26.77
C ALA A 140 -13.12 14.83 25.29
N VAL A 141 -13.71 15.73 24.51
CA VAL A 141 -13.89 15.57 23.07
C VAL A 141 -12.85 16.40 22.33
N GLN A 142 -12.17 15.79 21.40
CA GLN A 142 -11.18 16.46 20.56
C GLN A 142 -11.81 16.96 19.26
N TYR A 143 -11.55 18.21 18.92
CA TYR A 143 -12.05 18.90 17.73
C TYR A 143 -10.90 19.31 16.84
N ILE A 144 -11.16 19.41 15.53
CA ILE A 144 -10.23 19.92 14.53
C ILE A 144 -10.91 21.00 13.69
N SER A 145 -10.14 21.89 13.08
CA SER A 145 -10.64 22.86 12.13
C SER A 145 -11.14 22.19 10.85
N LYS A 146 -12.42 22.43 10.48
CA LYS A 146 -13.02 21.93 9.22
C LYS A 146 -12.20 22.37 8.00
N SER A 147 -11.83 23.64 7.93
CA SER A 147 -11.10 24.21 6.80
C SER A 147 -9.71 23.60 6.64
N GLU A 148 -8.96 23.42 7.74
CA GLU A 148 -7.65 22.76 7.70
C GLU A 148 -7.78 21.28 7.31
N PHE A 149 -8.81 20.61 7.82
CA PHE A 149 -9.04 19.21 7.47
C PHE A 149 -9.39 19.03 6.00
N ILE A 150 -10.26 19.91 5.44
CA ILE A 150 -10.57 19.94 4.02
C ILE A 150 -9.30 20.18 3.20
N LEU A 151 -8.47 21.14 3.60
CA LEU A 151 -7.20 21.44 2.92
C LEU A 151 -6.25 20.23 2.92
N TYR A 152 -6.15 19.56 4.06
CA TYR A 152 -5.32 18.36 4.21
C TYR A 152 -5.79 17.23 3.29
N ILE A 153 -7.07 16.81 3.39
CA ILE A 153 -7.59 15.67 2.65
C ILE A 153 -7.71 15.94 1.14
N SER A 154 -7.87 17.19 0.72
CA SER A 154 -7.93 17.56 -0.70
C SER A 154 -6.55 17.71 -1.37
N SER A 155 -5.46 17.61 -0.61
CA SER A 155 -4.11 17.74 -1.18
C SER A 155 -3.79 16.63 -2.20
N PRO A 156 -2.99 16.90 -3.24
CA PRO A 156 -2.63 15.89 -4.25
C PRO A 156 -2.02 14.62 -3.63
N LYS A 157 -1.20 14.79 -2.59
CA LYS A 157 -0.59 13.69 -1.84
C LYS A 157 -1.66 12.77 -1.22
N GLN A 158 -2.71 13.33 -0.64
CA GLN A 158 -3.77 12.55 -0.03
C GLN A 158 -4.66 11.88 -1.07
N ILE A 159 -5.01 12.58 -2.16
CA ILE A 159 -5.75 12.02 -3.30
C ILE A 159 -5.03 10.78 -3.85
N ALA A 160 -3.71 10.83 -3.96
CA ALA A 160 -2.90 9.69 -4.43
C ALA A 160 -2.82 8.54 -3.44
N SER A 161 -2.80 8.83 -2.13
CA SER A 161 -2.45 7.85 -1.10
C SER A 161 -3.63 7.18 -0.41
N ILE A 162 -4.78 7.85 -0.29
CA ILE A 162 -5.93 7.35 0.46
C ILE A 162 -6.76 6.38 -0.40
N LYS A 163 -6.91 5.14 0.07
CA LYS A 163 -7.56 4.06 -0.69
C LYS A 163 -8.86 3.57 -0.07
N ASN A 164 -9.27 4.11 1.09
CA ASN A 164 -10.49 3.64 1.74
C ASN A 164 -11.72 3.99 0.88
N GLU A 165 -12.74 3.15 0.94
CA GLU A 165 -13.92 3.21 0.07
C GLU A 165 -14.71 4.51 0.26
N THR A 166 -14.87 4.99 1.49
CA THR A 166 -15.60 6.23 1.81
C THR A 166 -14.98 7.44 1.11
N TYR A 167 -13.66 7.57 1.21
CA TYR A 167 -12.92 8.64 0.55
C TYR A 167 -12.96 8.51 -0.98
N GLN A 168 -12.82 7.30 -1.52
CA GLN A 168 -12.90 7.06 -2.95
C GLN A 168 -14.32 7.34 -3.51
N LYS A 169 -15.38 7.09 -2.74
CA LYS A 169 -16.75 7.50 -3.08
C LYS A 169 -16.88 9.02 -3.16
N ALA A 170 -16.30 9.76 -2.23
CA ALA A 170 -16.28 11.23 -2.27
C ALA A 170 -15.57 11.76 -3.53
N LEU A 171 -14.42 11.18 -3.88
CA LEU A 171 -13.70 11.54 -5.13
C LEU A 171 -14.51 11.24 -6.39
N ARG A 172 -15.24 10.12 -6.45
CA ARG A 172 -16.13 9.78 -7.57
C ARG A 172 -17.28 10.77 -7.68
N LYS A 173 -17.95 11.11 -6.57
CA LYS A 173 -19.03 12.12 -6.54
C LYS A 173 -18.54 13.47 -7.02
N CYS A 174 -17.37 13.94 -6.57
CA CYS A 174 -16.77 15.17 -7.06
C CYS A 174 -16.53 15.14 -8.59
N LYS A 175 -16.07 14.01 -9.13
CA LYS A 175 -15.83 13.83 -10.57
C LYS A 175 -17.14 13.89 -11.35
N THR A 176 -18.18 13.18 -10.92
CA THR A 176 -19.50 13.12 -11.59
C THR A 176 -20.22 14.46 -11.54
N GLY A 177 -20.19 15.16 -10.39
CA GLY A 177 -20.79 16.49 -10.26
C GLY A 177 -20.17 17.55 -11.17
N ARG A 178 -18.92 17.37 -11.59
CA ARG A 178 -18.27 18.23 -12.60
C ARG A 178 -18.79 17.97 -14.01
N THR A 179 -19.00 16.71 -14.39
CA THR A 179 -19.48 16.36 -15.73
C THR A 179 -20.86 16.99 -15.97
N GLN A 180 -21.75 16.97 -14.97
CA GLN A 180 -23.07 17.59 -15.06
C GLN A 180 -23.05 19.14 -15.10
N ALA A 181 -22.01 19.77 -14.57
CA ALA A 181 -21.87 21.25 -14.58
C ALA A 181 -21.36 21.79 -15.93
N PHE A 182 -20.78 20.95 -16.78
CA PHE A 182 -20.30 21.31 -18.12
C PHE A 182 -21.29 21.01 -19.25
N GLU A 183 -22.38 20.27 -18.94
CA GLU A 183 -23.45 19.92 -19.89
C GLU A 183 -24.66 20.87 -19.81
N LYS A 184 -24.55 21.95 -19.04
CA LYS A 184 -25.53 23.06 -18.96
C LYS A 184 -24.89 24.35 -19.45
#